data_3fda0eb87a698f74b1b1a616730a05ed
#
_entry.id   3fda0eb87a698f74b1b1a616730a05ed
#
_cell.length_a   1.000
_cell.length_b   1.000
_cell.length_c   1.000
_cell.angle_alpha   90.00
_cell.angle_beta   90.00
_cell.angle_gamma   90.00
#
_symmetry.space_group_name_H-M   'P 1'
#
loop_
_entity.id
_entity.type
_entity.pdbx_description
1 polymer ?
#
loop_
_entity_poly.entity_id
_entity_poly.type
_entity_poly.pdbx_seq_one_letter_code
_entity_poly.pdbx_strand_id
1 'polypeptide(L)'
;MLQGHFHWWFQPHMKVAFFMWGLMAPLQALPNAVLGALAKHDSPLNGEDLTAVLLASGVWDGSKPLPGEWEADAGIANVSSAYLMARPKVFGVQALLVRALKRKGQLEELQITFADAGSFFGYLDRRIPDGMSSEEAAILLQERVEQRKIQFEKLYARTAEELGGNLKKIDERPRDFKRGRTRGLRAIYRQFEYKESGLLIQLLEAKDRLLRVRLRKRESAPKSWLDASQEELGIRARLKALSAKVTKTDRGDVILNEVEVVPQGYRPYCGLNTLVMVARYLGLHLDEDWLAVAGKFQNTGSAAGSDMLGLYSSVAREARFNLNRASDYDHEIVRRSIRAGMPVIVWRRWDRQRDHLHTRISRDFDKGRDQKYERPSEEVMPSKKKRSPLHASVIVGYNDERREVIFLESWEGLFKPRRMLVNEISHTADLTFSFRP
;
A
#
# COMPACT_ATOMS: atom_id res chain seq x y z
N MET A 1 6.40 12.31 27.25
CA MET A 1 7.68 12.00 26.58
C MET A 1 7.77 10.50 26.42
N LEU A 2 7.43 9.96 25.27
CA LEU A 2 7.56 8.53 24.94
C LEU A 2 8.31 8.47 23.61
N GLN A 3 9.65 8.50 23.71
CA GLN A 3 10.55 8.12 22.62
C GLN A 3 10.60 6.59 22.61
N GLY A 4 9.80 5.98 21.74
CA GLY A 4 9.89 4.55 21.42
C GLY A 4 11.02 4.33 20.43
N HIS A 5 12.18 3.95 20.90
CA HIS A 5 13.28 3.51 20.05
C HIS A 5 12.92 2.16 19.42
N PHE A 6 12.75 2.13 18.10
CA PHE A 6 12.65 0.91 17.31
C PHE A 6 14.07 0.34 17.13
N HIS A 7 14.43 -0.66 17.92
CA HIS A 7 15.63 -1.47 17.68
C HIS A 7 15.28 -2.65 16.78
N TRP A 8 15.74 -2.59 15.54
CA TRP A 8 15.74 -3.73 14.62
C TRP A 8 17.07 -4.47 14.78
N TRP A 9 17.04 -5.63 15.44
CA TRP A 9 18.18 -6.54 15.46
C TRP A 9 18.16 -7.40 14.21
N PHE A 10 19.11 -7.16 13.31
CA PHE A 10 19.47 -8.12 12.28
C PHE A 10 20.71 -8.90 12.75
N GLN A 11 20.60 -10.21 12.95
CA GLN A 11 21.75 -11.09 13.10
C GLN A 11 22.37 -11.42 11.73
N PRO A 12 23.73 -11.48 11.63
CA PRO A 12 24.47 -11.58 10.38
C PRO A 12 24.75 -13.03 9.95
N HIS A 13 23.80 -13.92 9.87
CA HIS A 13 24.03 -15.24 9.26
C HIS A 13 22.77 -15.75 8.56
N MET A 14 22.46 -15.15 7.41
CA MET A 14 21.75 -15.85 6.35
C MET A 14 22.34 -15.40 5.02
N LYS A 15 23.17 -16.28 4.41
CA LYS A 15 23.35 -16.29 2.96
C LYS A 15 21.96 -16.54 2.38
N VAL A 16 21.21 -15.48 2.16
CA VAL A 16 20.03 -15.52 1.30
C VAL A 16 20.59 -15.63 -0.10
N ALA A 17 20.65 -16.86 -0.61
CA ALA A 17 20.73 -17.07 -2.04
C ALA A 17 19.54 -16.31 -2.64
N PHE A 18 19.85 -15.24 -3.35
CA PHE A 18 18.90 -14.49 -4.15
C PHE A 18 18.30 -15.45 -5.17
N PHE A 19 17.16 -16.02 -4.88
CA PHE A 19 16.25 -16.53 -5.89
C PHE A 19 15.60 -15.35 -6.62
N MET A 20 16.43 -14.61 -7.37
CA MET A 20 16.00 -13.55 -8.29
C MET A 20 15.43 -14.10 -9.61
N TRP A 21 15.14 -15.40 -9.70
CA TRP A 21 14.71 -16.01 -10.97
C TRP A 21 13.20 -16.27 -11.11
N GLY A 22 12.40 -16.03 -10.09
CA GLY A 22 10.95 -16.27 -10.15
C GLY A 22 10.07 -15.04 -10.43
N LEU A 23 10.62 -13.82 -10.35
CA LEU A 23 9.87 -12.57 -10.49
C LEU A 23 10.12 -11.79 -11.79
N MET A 24 10.95 -12.34 -12.70
CA MET A 24 11.29 -11.64 -13.95
C MET A 24 10.28 -11.85 -15.09
N ALA A 25 9.49 -12.91 -15.06
CA ALA A 25 8.59 -13.21 -16.17
C ALA A 25 7.38 -12.25 -16.30
N PRO A 26 6.70 -11.80 -15.23
CA PRO A 26 5.60 -10.85 -15.38
C PRO A 26 6.07 -9.41 -15.66
N LEU A 27 7.31 -9.05 -15.29
CA LEU A 27 7.83 -7.69 -15.49
C LEU A 27 8.20 -7.37 -16.94
N GLN A 28 8.44 -8.37 -17.78
CA GLN A 28 8.78 -8.15 -19.20
C GLN A 28 7.55 -7.88 -20.10
N ALA A 29 6.37 -8.28 -19.68
CA ALA A 29 5.14 -8.07 -20.46
C ALA A 29 4.62 -6.63 -20.39
N LEU A 30 4.85 -5.93 -19.29
CA LEU A 30 4.38 -4.58 -19.04
C LEU A 30 5.02 -3.49 -19.92
N PRO A 31 6.34 -3.49 -20.16
CA PRO A 31 6.95 -2.55 -21.08
C PRO A 31 6.29 -2.57 -22.45
N ASN A 32 5.99 -3.77 -22.93
CA ASN A 32 5.37 -3.93 -24.24
C ASN A 32 3.87 -3.56 -24.24
N ALA A 33 3.23 -3.59 -23.09
CA ALA A 33 1.79 -3.39 -22.97
C ALA A 33 1.37 -1.91 -22.94
N VAL A 34 1.92 -1.14 -22.05
CA VAL A 34 1.65 0.30 -21.98
C VAL A 34 2.44 1.03 -23.05
N LEU A 35 3.64 0.58 -23.38
CA LEU A 35 4.53 1.22 -24.32
C LEU A 35 4.42 0.69 -25.74
N GLY A 36 4.08 -0.56 -25.95
CA GLY A 36 3.73 -1.06 -27.28
C GLY A 36 2.44 -0.42 -27.80
N ALA A 37 1.52 -0.04 -26.92
CA ALA A 37 0.39 0.79 -27.27
C ALA A 37 0.77 2.27 -27.48
N LEU A 38 1.85 2.72 -26.85
CA LEU A 38 2.35 4.10 -26.91
C LEU A 38 3.48 4.27 -27.92
N ALA A 39 4.25 3.23 -28.23
CA ALA A 39 5.42 3.31 -29.11
C ALA A 39 5.19 2.61 -30.44
N LYS A 40 5.11 3.36 -31.50
CA LYS A 40 5.51 2.93 -32.86
C LYS A 40 7.04 3.00 -33.04
N HIS A 41 7.80 3.09 -31.98
CA HIS A 41 9.25 3.25 -32.05
C HIS A 41 9.97 2.01 -31.53
N ASP A 42 10.87 1.47 -32.34
CA ASP A 42 11.69 0.29 -32.11
C ASP A 42 12.76 0.46 -31.00
N SER A 43 12.75 1.55 -30.28
CA SER A 43 13.68 1.79 -29.18
C SER A 43 12.94 1.94 -27.86
N PRO A 44 12.92 0.91 -27.02
CA PRO A 44 12.21 0.98 -25.76
C PRO A 44 13.02 1.80 -24.77
N LEU A 45 12.52 2.94 -24.32
CA LEU A 45 12.81 3.45 -22.97
C LEU A 45 14.27 3.82 -22.64
N ASN A 46 15.17 3.92 -23.59
CA ASN A 46 16.56 4.30 -23.35
C ASN A 46 16.76 5.82 -23.19
N GLY A 47 15.89 6.45 -22.40
CA GLY A 47 16.05 7.84 -22.00
C GLY A 47 15.32 8.86 -22.88
N GLU A 48 14.53 8.44 -23.86
CA GLU A 48 13.68 9.34 -24.64
C GLU A 48 12.48 9.84 -23.84
N ASP A 49 12.07 11.08 -24.13
CA ASP A 49 10.90 11.69 -23.50
C ASP A 49 9.61 11.15 -24.15
N LEU A 50 8.86 10.36 -23.39
CA LEU A 50 7.60 9.78 -23.85
C LEU A 50 6.40 10.74 -23.80
N THR A 51 6.59 11.99 -23.45
CA THR A 51 5.48 12.93 -23.21
C THR A 51 4.57 13.08 -24.43
N ALA A 52 5.15 13.30 -25.61
CA ALA A 52 4.37 13.47 -26.83
C ALA A 52 3.57 12.20 -27.17
N VAL A 53 4.20 11.04 -26.99
CA VAL A 53 3.55 9.74 -27.24
C VAL A 53 2.42 9.49 -26.23
N LEU A 54 2.63 9.81 -24.97
CA LEU A 54 1.60 9.69 -23.90
C LEU A 54 0.39 10.59 -24.19
N LEU A 55 0.64 11.83 -24.60
CA LEU A 55 -0.41 12.82 -24.82
C LEU A 55 -1.20 12.57 -26.11
N ALA A 56 -0.53 12.10 -27.17
CA ALA A 56 -1.15 11.86 -28.49
C ALA A 56 -1.65 10.41 -28.69
N SER A 57 -1.56 9.57 -27.67
CA SER A 57 -1.81 8.14 -27.80
C SER A 57 -3.30 7.80 -27.91
N GLY A 58 -3.69 7.00 -28.91
CA GLY A 58 -5.04 6.48 -29.07
C GLY A 58 -5.47 5.43 -28.03
N VAL A 59 -4.66 5.17 -27.01
CA VAL A 59 -5.06 4.26 -25.89
C VAL A 59 -6.12 4.88 -25.00
N TRP A 60 -6.22 6.20 -24.99
CA TRP A 60 -7.18 6.94 -24.17
C TRP A 60 -8.62 6.86 -24.68
N ASP A 61 -8.83 6.70 -25.98
CA ASP A 61 -10.14 6.61 -26.62
C ASP A 61 -10.59 5.16 -26.86
N GLY A 62 -9.75 4.18 -26.54
CA GLY A 62 -10.03 2.76 -26.73
C GLY A 62 -9.86 2.28 -28.17
N SER A 63 -9.36 3.11 -29.08
CA SER A 63 -9.10 2.74 -30.49
C SER A 63 -7.94 1.76 -30.62
N LYS A 64 -7.09 1.65 -29.60
CA LYS A 64 -5.98 0.69 -29.51
C LYS A 64 -6.17 -0.25 -28.32
N PRO A 65 -5.88 -1.54 -28.49
CA PRO A 65 -5.90 -2.47 -27.36
C PRO A 65 -4.83 -2.08 -26.33
N LEU A 66 -5.11 -2.40 -25.08
CA LEU A 66 -4.17 -2.29 -23.96
C LEU A 66 -3.52 -3.67 -23.74
N PRO A 67 -2.39 -3.97 -24.39
CA PRO A 67 -1.70 -5.24 -24.22
C PRO A 67 -1.10 -5.36 -22.82
N GLY A 68 -0.77 -6.59 -22.39
CA GLY A 68 -0.08 -6.91 -21.15
C GLY A 68 -0.92 -7.56 -20.09
N GLU A 69 -0.25 -7.92 -19.00
CA GLU A 69 -0.89 -8.52 -17.84
C GLU A 69 -1.44 -7.43 -16.92
N TRP A 70 -2.70 -7.57 -16.56
CA TRP A 70 -3.41 -6.64 -15.72
C TRP A 70 -3.95 -7.37 -14.51
N GLU A 71 -3.57 -6.88 -13.33
CA GLU A 71 -4.11 -7.37 -12.06
C GLU A 71 -5.46 -6.70 -11.79
N ALA A 72 -6.49 -7.52 -11.53
CA ALA A 72 -7.80 -7.00 -11.14
C ALA A 72 -7.71 -6.31 -9.78
N ASP A 73 -8.37 -5.17 -9.63
CA ASP A 73 -8.54 -4.52 -8.34
C ASP A 73 -9.66 -5.25 -7.57
N ALA A 74 -9.30 -5.98 -6.55
CA ALA A 74 -10.24 -6.78 -5.77
C ALA A 74 -11.32 -5.95 -5.04
N GLY A 75 -11.02 -4.69 -4.75
CA GLY A 75 -11.97 -3.78 -4.08
C GLY A 75 -12.93 -3.08 -5.02
N ILE A 76 -12.61 -3.00 -6.34
CA ILE A 76 -13.32 -2.14 -7.28
C ILE A 76 -13.60 -2.91 -8.58
N ALA A 77 -14.85 -3.20 -8.80
CA ALA A 77 -15.28 -3.96 -9.98
C ALA A 77 -14.88 -3.30 -11.31
N ASN A 78 -14.42 -4.12 -12.26
CA ASN A 78 -14.02 -3.70 -13.60
C ASN A 78 -12.80 -2.76 -13.67
N VAL A 79 -12.05 -2.63 -12.59
CA VAL A 79 -10.77 -1.91 -12.54
C VAL A 79 -9.63 -2.92 -12.50
N SER A 80 -8.57 -2.64 -13.25
CA SER A 80 -7.33 -3.39 -13.22
C SER A 80 -6.14 -2.44 -13.28
N SER A 81 -5.04 -2.83 -12.69
CA SER A 81 -3.80 -2.06 -12.69
C SER A 81 -2.63 -2.82 -13.29
N ALA A 82 -1.66 -2.09 -13.80
CA ALA A 82 -0.40 -2.61 -14.28
C ALA A 82 0.73 -1.65 -13.94
N TYR A 83 1.94 -2.16 -13.71
CA TYR A 83 3.12 -1.38 -13.32
C TYR A 83 4.21 -1.45 -14.37
N LEU A 84 4.90 -0.32 -14.60
CA LEU A 84 6.06 -0.21 -15.46
C LEU A 84 7.28 0.17 -14.62
N MET A 85 8.26 -0.71 -14.57
CA MET A 85 9.50 -0.53 -13.80
C MET A 85 10.68 -0.01 -14.64
N ALA A 86 10.48 0.26 -15.92
CA ALA A 86 11.54 0.63 -16.84
C ALA A 86 12.07 2.07 -16.71
N ARG A 87 11.50 2.87 -15.82
CA ARG A 87 11.91 4.25 -15.53
C ARG A 87 12.05 5.14 -16.77
N PRO A 88 10.96 5.37 -17.53
CA PRO A 88 11.01 6.24 -18.70
C PRO A 88 11.22 7.69 -18.31
N LYS A 89 11.71 8.52 -19.24
CA LYS A 89 11.57 9.98 -19.14
C LYS A 89 10.15 10.38 -19.49
N VAL A 90 9.53 11.19 -18.64
CA VAL A 90 8.20 11.77 -18.88
C VAL A 90 8.25 13.23 -18.50
N PHE A 91 7.80 14.11 -19.39
CA PHE A 91 7.98 15.57 -19.26
C PHE A 91 9.44 15.97 -19.06
N GLY A 92 10.37 15.30 -19.76
CA GLY A 92 11.82 15.53 -19.65
C GLY A 92 12.49 14.95 -18.41
N VAL A 93 11.74 14.43 -17.43
CA VAL A 93 12.21 13.98 -16.13
C VAL A 93 12.13 12.45 -15.99
N GLN A 94 13.16 11.86 -15.41
CA GLN A 94 13.22 10.42 -15.15
C GLN A 94 12.14 9.99 -14.14
N ALA A 95 11.22 9.13 -14.56
CA ALA A 95 10.23 8.54 -13.67
C ALA A 95 10.87 7.47 -12.77
N LEU A 96 10.38 7.36 -11.54
CA LEU A 96 10.71 6.27 -10.60
C LEU A 96 9.83 5.05 -10.87
N LEU A 97 8.53 5.28 -11.07
CA LEU A 97 7.52 4.25 -11.26
C LEU A 97 6.36 4.81 -12.11
N VAL A 98 5.84 4.00 -13.01
CA VAL A 98 4.59 4.29 -13.73
C VAL A 98 3.58 3.19 -13.41
N ARG A 99 2.39 3.60 -12.95
CA ARG A 99 1.24 2.72 -12.74
C ARG A 99 0.14 3.11 -13.71
N ALA A 100 -0.40 2.14 -14.43
CA ALA A 100 -1.56 2.32 -15.29
C ALA A 100 -2.80 1.74 -14.63
N LEU A 101 -3.94 2.41 -14.78
CA LEU A 101 -5.26 1.95 -14.36
C LEU A 101 -6.17 1.87 -15.58
N LYS A 102 -6.84 0.74 -15.77
CA LYS A 102 -7.90 0.60 -16.77
C LYS A 102 -9.23 0.29 -16.12
N ARG A 103 -10.29 0.80 -16.71
CA ARG A 103 -11.68 0.49 -16.34
C ARG A 103 -12.43 0.00 -17.55
N LYS A 104 -13.14 -1.11 -17.42
CA LYS A 104 -13.90 -1.73 -18.53
C LYS A 104 -13.08 -1.88 -19.82
N GLY A 105 -11.80 -2.24 -19.68
CA GLY A 105 -10.89 -2.42 -20.81
C GLY A 105 -10.24 -1.14 -21.36
N GLN A 106 -10.65 0.05 -20.93
CA GLN A 106 -10.09 1.33 -21.39
C GLN A 106 -9.12 1.93 -20.36
N LEU A 107 -8.05 2.58 -20.82
CA LEU A 107 -7.13 3.31 -19.94
C LEU A 107 -7.86 4.48 -19.28
N GLU A 108 -7.87 4.50 -17.96
CA GLU A 108 -8.50 5.56 -17.17
C GLU A 108 -7.48 6.56 -16.64
N GLU A 109 -6.32 6.09 -16.19
CA GLU A 109 -5.32 6.90 -15.52
C GLU A 109 -3.92 6.31 -15.67
N LEU A 110 -2.92 7.19 -15.83
CA LEU A 110 -1.52 6.87 -15.59
C LEU A 110 -1.04 7.66 -14.36
N GLN A 111 -0.46 6.98 -13.41
CA GLN A 111 0.22 7.57 -12.24
C GLN A 111 1.73 7.45 -12.44
N ILE A 112 2.43 8.58 -12.48
CA ILE A 112 3.85 8.67 -12.72
C ILE A 112 4.49 9.26 -11.48
N THR A 113 5.24 8.46 -10.74
CA THR A 113 5.96 8.88 -9.53
C THR A 113 7.39 9.23 -9.90
N PHE A 114 7.84 10.42 -9.54
CA PHE A 114 9.19 10.94 -9.80
C PHE A 114 10.07 10.93 -8.55
N ALA A 115 9.49 11.16 -7.40
CA ALA A 115 10.19 11.04 -6.11
C ALA A 115 9.22 10.51 -5.03
N ASP A 116 9.71 9.58 -4.24
CA ASP A 116 9.00 8.98 -3.11
C ASP A 116 9.96 8.72 -1.95
N ALA A 117 9.76 9.42 -0.85
CA ALA A 117 10.60 9.30 0.35
C ALA A 117 10.56 7.89 0.94
N GLY A 118 9.41 7.22 0.94
CA GLY A 118 9.28 5.88 1.49
C GLY A 118 10.16 4.87 0.80
N SER A 119 10.16 4.86 -0.53
CA SER A 119 11.04 4.00 -1.33
C SER A 119 12.51 4.41 -1.17
N PHE A 120 12.81 5.70 -1.16
CA PHE A 120 14.18 6.19 -1.02
C PHE A 120 14.81 5.79 0.32
N PHE A 121 14.09 5.94 1.42
CA PHE A 121 14.55 5.56 2.76
C PHE A 121 14.40 4.06 3.05
N GLY A 122 13.56 3.35 2.35
CA GLY A 122 13.43 1.89 2.44
C GLY A 122 14.73 1.15 2.12
N TYR A 123 15.57 1.74 1.27
CA TYR A 123 16.89 1.22 0.90
C TYR A 123 18.04 1.83 1.72
N LEU A 124 17.77 2.38 2.90
CA LEU A 124 18.82 2.84 3.81
C LEU A 124 19.65 1.63 4.27
N ASP A 125 20.98 1.74 4.13
CA ASP A 125 21.90 0.72 4.66
C ASP A 125 21.92 0.80 6.21
N ARG A 126 21.37 -0.23 6.82
CA ARG A 126 21.27 -0.36 8.29
C ARG A 126 22.27 -1.36 8.86
N ARG A 127 23.21 -1.86 8.06
CA ARG A 127 24.25 -2.77 8.53
C ARG A 127 25.18 -2.04 9.49
N ILE A 128 25.44 -2.64 10.62
CA ILE A 128 26.37 -2.14 11.63
C ILE A 128 27.68 -2.94 11.51
N PRO A 129 28.84 -2.29 11.45
CA PRO A 129 30.12 -2.98 11.51
C PRO A 129 30.28 -3.83 12.77
N ASP A 130 30.95 -4.96 12.64
CA ASP A 130 31.22 -5.84 13.77
C ASP A 130 32.12 -5.13 14.81
N GLY A 131 31.84 -5.35 16.09
CA GLY A 131 32.59 -4.77 17.22
C GLY A 131 32.18 -3.35 17.62
N MET A 132 31.19 -2.76 16.94
CA MET A 132 30.68 -1.42 17.31
C MET A 132 29.74 -1.50 18.50
N SER A 133 29.90 -0.58 19.46
CA SER A 133 28.97 -0.46 20.58
C SER A 133 27.57 -0.02 20.13
N SER A 134 26.55 -0.23 20.97
CA SER A 134 25.18 0.19 20.67
C SER A 134 25.05 1.70 20.50
N GLU A 135 25.86 2.48 21.19
CA GLU A 135 25.86 3.95 21.12
C GLU A 135 26.48 4.43 19.79
N GLU A 136 27.64 3.91 19.44
CA GLU A 136 28.29 4.19 18.14
C GLU A 136 27.41 3.75 16.96
N ALA A 137 26.76 2.59 17.06
CA ALA A 137 25.82 2.12 16.06
C ALA A 137 24.62 3.07 15.89
N ALA A 138 24.11 3.62 17.00
CA ALA A 138 23.02 4.59 16.95
C ALA A 138 23.44 5.90 16.27
N ILE A 139 24.64 6.41 16.59
CA ILE A 139 25.21 7.60 15.97
C ILE A 139 25.39 7.38 14.46
N LEU A 140 26.04 6.28 14.07
CA LEU A 140 26.25 5.93 12.65
C LEU A 140 24.93 5.85 11.86
N LEU A 141 23.91 5.23 12.44
CA LEU A 141 22.60 5.15 11.79
C LEU A 141 21.95 6.53 11.66
N GLN A 142 22.06 7.37 12.66
CA GLN A 142 21.54 8.73 12.62
C GLN A 142 22.25 9.57 11.54
N GLU A 143 23.55 9.48 11.43
CA GLU A 143 24.34 10.15 10.37
C GLU A 143 23.91 9.68 8.98
N ARG A 144 23.76 8.38 8.76
CA ARG A 144 23.26 7.82 7.49
C ARG A 144 21.86 8.33 7.14
N VAL A 145 20.97 8.39 8.13
CA VAL A 145 19.62 8.94 7.94
C VAL A 145 19.68 10.40 7.53
N GLU A 146 20.48 11.23 8.21
CA GLU A 146 20.57 12.66 7.89
C GLU A 146 21.21 12.89 6.52
N GLN A 147 22.28 12.17 6.19
CA GLN A 147 22.87 12.23 4.84
C GLN A 147 21.86 11.83 3.76
N ARG A 148 21.10 10.76 4.00
CA ARG A 148 20.07 10.28 3.07
C ARG A 148 18.94 11.31 2.89
N LYS A 149 18.57 11.98 3.98
CA LYS A 149 17.58 13.07 3.97
C LYS A 149 18.04 14.23 3.11
N ILE A 150 19.26 14.72 3.31
CA ILE A 150 19.85 15.81 2.51
C ILE A 150 19.90 15.42 1.01
N GLN A 151 20.29 14.17 0.71
CA GLN A 151 20.31 13.68 -0.67
C GLN A 151 18.92 13.67 -1.30
N PHE A 152 17.91 13.21 -0.54
CA PHE A 152 16.54 13.16 -1.03
C PHE A 152 15.95 14.56 -1.24
N GLU A 153 16.16 15.47 -0.31
CA GLU A 153 15.67 16.85 -0.43
C GLU A 153 16.27 17.56 -1.65
N LYS A 154 17.56 17.37 -1.93
CA LYS A 154 18.21 17.88 -3.15
C LYS A 154 17.64 17.25 -4.42
N LEU A 155 17.46 15.93 -4.43
CA LEU A 155 16.85 15.21 -5.55
C LEU A 155 15.42 15.71 -5.80
N TYR A 156 14.61 15.80 -4.74
CA TYR A 156 13.24 16.27 -4.81
C TYR A 156 13.15 17.69 -5.38
N ALA A 157 13.91 18.63 -4.82
CA ALA A 157 13.88 20.03 -5.22
C ALA A 157 14.22 20.19 -6.71
N ARG A 158 15.32 19.58 -7.18
CA ARG A 158 15.73 19.61 -8.59
C ARG A 158 14.66 19.01 -9.50
N THR A 159 14.12 17.86 -9.13
CA THR A 159 13.12 17.15 -9.93
C THR A 159 11.80 17.91 -9.99
N ALA A 160 11.38 18.53 -8.88
CA ALA A 160 10.16 19.34 -8.82
C ALA A 160 10.27 20.61 -9.65
N GLU A 161 11.43 21.29 -9.62
CA GLU A 161 11.70 22.48 -10.41
C GLU A 161 11.67 22.18 -11.92
N GLU A 162 12.40 21.14 -12.35
CA GLU A 162 12.47 20.72 -13.75
C GLU A 162 11.10 20.30 -14.28
N LEU A 163 10.39 19.44 -13.54
CA LEU A 163 9.05 18.98 -13.89
C LEU A 163 8.05 20.14 -13.94
N GLY A 164 8.05 21.01 -12.92
CA GLY A 164 7.17 22.17 -12.86
C GLY A 164 7.41 23.15 -14.00
N GLY A 165 8.68 23.38 -14.38
CA GLY A 165 9.06 24.20 -15.53
C GLY A 165 8.57 23.62 -16.87
N ASN A 166 8.70 22.30 -17.05
CA ASN A 166 8.24 21.64 -18.27
C ASN A 166 6.70 21.60 -18.38
N LEU A 167 5.99 21.38 -17.27
CA LEU A 167 4.52 21.41 -17.26
C LEU A 167 3.96 22.80 -17.54
N LYS A 168 4.61 23.88 -17.08
CA LYS A 168 4.20 25.25 -17.40
C LYS A 168 4.30 25.59 -18.90
N LYS A 169 5.17 24.92 -19.66
CA LYS A 169 5.22 25.06 -21.12
C LYS A 169 3.97 24.48 -21.80
N ILE A 170 3.30 23.52 -21.17
CA ILE A 170 2.05 22.89 -21.66
C ILE A 170 0.85 23.78 -21.33
N ASP A 171 0.79 24.26 -20.07
CA ASP A 171 -0.28 25.15 -19.62
C ASP A 171 0.30 26.17 -18.62
N GLU A 172 0.31 27.45 -19.01
CA GLU A 172 0.85 28.55 -18.19
C GLU A 172 -0.04 28.90 -16.99
N ARG A 173 -1.30 28.49 -17.00
CA ARG A 173 -2.33 28.87 -16.01
C ARG A 173 -2.95 27.66 -15.35
N PRO A 174 -2.16 26.83 -14.63
CA PRO A 174 -2.69 25.67 -13.94
C PRO A 174 -3.70 26.07 -12.87
N ARG A 175 -4.67 25.19 -12.63
CA ARG A 175 -5.70 25.39 -11.60
C ARG A 175 -5.50 24.38 -10.46
N ASP A 176 -5.91 24.75 -9.27
CA ASP A 176 -5.94 23.79 -8.16
C ASP A 176 -7.09 22.81 -8.32
N PHE A 177 -6.79 21.54 -8.20
CA PHE A 177 -7.75 20.45 -8.13
C PHE A 177 -7.64 19.76 -6.77
N LYS A 178 -8.77 19.63 -6.07
CA LYS A 178 -8.83 18.99 -4.75
C LYS A 178 -9.49 17.62 -4.88
N ARG A 179 -8.78 16.58 -4.40
CA ARG A 179 -9.31 15.22 -4.30
C ARG A 179 -9.36 14.79 -2.83
N GLY A 180 -10.41 14.08 -2.46
CA GLY A 180 -10.68 13.63 -1.09
C GLY A 180 -11.67 14.53 -0.37
N ARG A 181 -12.75 13.93 0.13
CA ARG A 181 -13.81 14.64 0.89
C ARG A 181 -13.35 14.88 2.32
N THR A 182 -12.63 13.93 2.88
CA THR A 182 -12.14 13.99 4.26
C THR A 182 -10.87 14.84 4.35
N ARG A 183 -10.88 15.85 5.25
CA ARG A 183 -9.76 16.79 5.41
C ARG A 183 -8.40 16.10 5.57
N GLY A 184 -8.34 15.02 6.37
CA GLY A 184 -7.11 14.26 6.63
C GLY A 184 -6.56 13.47 5.43
N LEU A 185 -7.35 13.32 4.34
CA LEU A 185 -6.94 12.63 3.11
C LEU A 185 -6.94 13.54 1.89
N ARG A 186 -7.19 14.84 2.07
CA ARG A 186 -7.32 15.76 0.94
C ARG A 186 -5.98 16.00 0.26
N ALA A 187 -5.90 15.61 -1.00
CA ALA A 187 -4.79 15.94 -1.88
C ALA A 187 -5.11 17.20 -2.70
N ILE A 188 -4.14 18.09 -2.84
CA ILE A 188 -4.22 19.27 -3.70
C ILE A 188 -3.25 19.07 -4.84
N TYR A 189 -3.76 19.08 -6.05
CA TYR A 189 -3.00 18.94 -7.29
C TYR A 189 -2.98 20.28 -8.02
N ARG A 190 -1.83 20.64 -8.60
CA ARG A 190 -1.80 21.62 -9.68
C ARG A 190 -2.23 20.93 -10.96
N GLN A 191 -3.33 21.34 -11.56
CA GLN A 191 -3.90 20.74 -12.75
C GLN A 191 -3.58 21.59 -13.97
N PHE A 192 -2.91 20.96 -14.91
CA PHE A 192 -2.62 21.47 -16.25
C PHE A 192 -3.53 20.77 -17.24
N GLU A 193 -3.82 21.43 -18.35
CA GLU A 193 -4.66 20.85 -19.39
C GLU A 193 -3.93 20.85 -20.73
N TYR A 194 -3.83 19.66 -21.34
CA TYR A 194 -3.37 19.53 -22.70
C TYR A 194 -4.56 19.68 -23.64
N LYS A 195 -4.74 20.88 -24.17
CA LYS A 195 -5.95 21.29 -24.89
C LYS A 195 -6.26 20.46 -26.13
N GLU A 196 -5.21 20.04 -26.86
CA GLU A 196 -5.34 19.29 -28.11
C GLU A 196 -5.92 17.89 -27.91
N SER A 197 -5.61 17.22 -26.81
CA SER A 197 -6.08 15.86 -26.51
C SER A 197 -7.17 15.78 -25.45
N GLY A 198 -7.49 16.90 -24.75
CA GLY A 198 -8.42 16.90 -23.63
C GLY A 198 -7.91 16.17 -22.39
N LEU A 199 -6.61 15.88 -22.32
CA LEU A 199 -6.00 15.21 -21.18
C LEU A 199 -5.71 16.22 -20.06
N LEU A 200 -5.95 15.79 -18.83
CA LEU A 200 -5.57 16.49 -17.61
C LEU A 200 -4.27 15.91 -17.08
N ILE A 201 -3.37 16.81 -16.71
CA ILE A 201 -2.11 16.52 -16.03
C ILE A 201 -2.23 17.08 -14.62
N GLN A 202 -2.28 16.22 -13.62
CA GLN A 202 -2.47 16.61 -12.23
C GLN A 202 -1.18 16.35 -11.45
N LEU A 203 -0.43 17.42 -11.15
CA LEU A 203 0.82 17.38 -10.38
C LEU A 203 0.53 17.45 -8.88
N LEU A 204 0.93 16.43 -8.14
CA LEU A 204 0.94 16.37 -6.69
C LEU A 204 2.35 16.64 -6.18
N GLU A 205 2.52 17.73 -5.44
CA GLU A 205 3.75 18.08 -4.75
C GLU A 205 3.53 18.02 -3.24
N ALA A 206 3.95 16.94 -2.61
CA ALA A 206 4.09 16.88 -1.17
C ALA A 206 5.57 17.12 -0.84
N LYS A 207 5.92 18.35 -0.46
CA LYS A 207 7.30 18.80 -0.28
C LYS A 207 8.14 17.78 0.50
N ASP A 208 9.29 17.41 -0.05
CA ASP A 208 10.25 16.47 0.50
C ASP A 208 9.67 15.09 0.87
N ARG A 209 8.56 14.68 0.20
CA ARG A 209 7.91 13.38 0.46
C ARG A 209 7.48 12.66 -0.79
N LEU A 210 6.69 13.31 -1.65
CA LEU A 210 6.11 12.67 -2.84
C LEU A 210 5.97 13.69 -3.96
N LEU A 211 6.49 13.33 -5.14
CA LEU A 211 6.30 14.06 -6.38
C LEU A 211 5.68 13.11 -7.40
N ARG A 212 4.45 13.38 -7.81
CA ARG A 212 3.66 12.49 -8.66
C ARG A 212 2.81 13.26 -9.65
N VAL A 213 2.76 12.77 -10.89
CA VAL A 213 1.82 13.22 -11.91
C VAL A 213 0.77 12.14 -12.14
N ARG A 214 -0.46 12.59 -12.37
CA ARG A 214 -1.56 11.76 -12.84
C ARG A 214 -2.02 12.30 -14.19
N LEU A 215 -2.04 11.42 -15.19
CA LEU A 215 -2.62 11.71 -16.49
C LEU A 215 -3.97 11.03 -16.59
N ARG A 216 -4.99 11.75 -17.09
CA ARG A 216 -6.34 11.20 -17.25
C ARG A 216 -7.19 12.05 -18.17
N LYS A 217 -8.28 11.48 -18.67
CA LYS A 217 -9.28 12.27 -19.39
C LYS A 217 -10.00 13.24 -18.46
N ARG A 218 -10.47 14.38 -19.02
CA ARG A 218 -11.17 15.42 -18.26
C ARG A 218 -12.40 14.89 -17.55
N GLU A 219 -13.22 14.08 -18.21
CA GLU A 219 -14.48 13.54 -17.69
C GLU A 219 -14.28 12.58 -16.54
N SER A 220 -13.10 11.98 -16.45
CA SER A 220 -12.80 10.92 -15.47
C SER A 220 -12.14 11.42 -14.19
N ALA A 221 -12.03 12.73 -13.94
CA ALA A 221 -11.34 13.29 -12.78
C ALA A 221 -12.20 13.23 -11.49
N PRO A 222 -12.12 12.17 -10.66
CA PRO A 222 -12.96 12.04 -9.47
C PRO A 222 -12.48 12.98 -8.36
N LYS A 223 -13.45 13.64 -7.69
CA LYS A 223 -13.19 14.49 -6.52
C LYS A 223 -13.06 13.69 -5.22
N SER A 224 -13.44 12.43 -5.22
CA SER A 224 -13.38 11.52 -4.07
C SER A 224 -12.29 10.48 -4.26
N TRP A 225 -11.82 9.89 -3.16
CA TRP A 225 -11.05 8.65 -3.19
C TRP A 225 -11.94 7.42 -3.33
N LEU A 226 -13.21 7.52 -2.90
CA LEU A 226 -14.19 6.46 -3.08
C LEU A 226 -14.53 6.31 -4.56
N ASP A 227 -14.52 5.09 -5.07
CA ASP A 227 -14.87 4.80 -6.45
C ASP A 227 -16.30 5.23 -6.76
N ALA A 228 -16.53 5.73 -7.97
CA ALA A 228 -17.85 6.23 -8.38
C ALA A 228 -18.92 5.14 -8.25
N SER A 229 -18.61 3.90 -8.62
CA SER A 229 -19.56 2.77 -8.48
C SER A 229 -19.94 2.51 -7.03
N GLN A 230 -19.04 2.79 -6.07
CA GLN A 230 -19.32 2.68 -4.64
C GLN A 230 -20.03 3.93 -4.09
N GLU A 231 -19.79 5.10 -4.70
CA GLU A 231 -20.47 6.35 -4.32
C GLU A 231 -21.95 6.33 -4.66
N GLU A 232 -22.32 5.72 -5.78
CA GLU A 232 -23.70 5.60 -6.25
C GLU A 232 -24.52 4.62 -5.39
N LEU A 233 -23.86 3.68 -4.73
CA LEU A 233 -24.54 2.74 -3.83
C LEU A 233 -24.87 3.37 -2.47
N GLY A 234 -26.10 3.17 -2.02
CA GLY A 234 -26.47 3.46 -0.62
C GLY A 234 -25.78 2.49 0.35
N ILE A 235 -25.65 2.93 1.61
CA ILE A 235 -24.93 2.15 2.63
C ILE A 235 -25.44 0.71 2.78
N ARG A 236 -26.77 0.49 2.70
CA ARG A 236 -27.37 -0.84 2.79
C ARG A 236 -26.95 -1.77 1.63
N ALA A 237 -26.92 -1.24 0.40
CA ALA A 237 -26.48 -1.99 -0.77
C ALA A 237 -24.99 -2.34 -0.70
N ARG A 238 -24.16 -1.40 -0.22
CA ARG A 238 -22.72 -1.67 0.01
C ARG A 238 -22.50 -2.74 1.06
N LEU A 239 -23.20 -2.67 2.20
CA LEU A 239 -23.11 -3.69 3.24
C LEU A 239 -23.56 -5.08 2.73
N LYS A 240 -24.62 -5.14 1.94
CA LYS A 240 -25.05 -6.39 1.28
C LYS A 240 -23.97 -6.93 0.33
N ALA A 241 -23.35 -6.07 -0.47
CA ALA A 241 -22.27 -6.47 -1.37
C ALA A 241 -21.03 -6.96 -0.60
N LEU A 242 -20.67 -6.29 0.49
CA LEU A 242 -19.54 -6.70 1.33
C LEU A 242 -19.82 -8.03 2.04
N SER A 243 -21.00 -8.21 2.63
CA SER A 243 -21.37 -9.46 3.31
C SER A 243 -21.44 -10.65 2.34
N ALA A 244 -21.73 -10.42 1.06
CA ALA A 244 -21.74 -11.46 0.03
C ALA A 244 -20.33 -12.01 -0.28
N LYS A 245 -19.26 -11.29 0.11
CA LYS A 245 -17.86 -11.75 -0.03
C LYS A 245 -17.41 -12.70 1.09
N VAL A 246 -18.28 -12.96 2.06
CA VAL A 246 -18.02 -13.90 3.16
C VAL A 246 -18.33 -15.31 2.72
N THR A 247 -17.40 -16.22 2.88
CA THR A 247 -17.60 -17.65 2.65
C THR A 247 -17.43 -18.46 3.92
N LYS A 248 -18.16 -19.55 4.02
CA LYS A 248 -17.96 -20.58 5.04
C LYS A 248 -17.44 -21.84 4.35
N THR A 249 -16.31 -22.35 4.80
CA THR A 249 -15.72 -23.58 4.26
C THR A 249 -16.23 -24.81 5.03
N ASP A 250 -16.10 -25.99 4.43
CA ASP A 250 -16.44 -27.26 5.07
C ASP A 250 -15.58 -27.57 6.29
N ARG A 251 -14.41 -26.89 6.43
CA ARG A 251 -13.50 -27.00 7.57
C ARG A 251 -13.78 -26.00 8.68
N GLY A 252 -14.93 -25.32 8.64
CA GLY A 252 -15.40 -24.40 9.67
C GLY A 252 -14.84 -22.97 9.59
N ASP A 253 -14.04 -22.65 8.57
CA ASP A 253 -13.57 -21.27 8.36
C ASP A 253 -14.71 -20.36 7.92
N VAL A 254 -14.79 -19.18 8.51
CA VAL A 254 -15.57 -18.06 8.01
C VAL A 254 -14.58 -17.01 7.57
N ILE A 255 -14.52 -16.74 6.26
CA ILE A 255 -13.46 -15.92 5.65
C ILE A 255 -14.00 -14.89 4.67
N LEU A 256 -13.41 -13.70 4.70
CA LEU A 256 -13.58 -12.65 3.70
C LEU A 256 -12.68 -12.95 2.50
N ASN A 257 -13.28 -13.00 1.33
CA ASN A 257 -12.55 -13.04 0.08
C ASN A 257 -12.20 -11.63 -0.41
N GLU A 258 -11.31 -11.53 -1.36
CA GLU A 258 -10.98 -10.31 -2.10
C GLU A 258 -10.31 -9.20 -1.26
N VAL A 259 -9.77 -9.52 -0.09
CA VAL A 259 -8.84 -8.60 0.59
C VAL A 259 -7.46 -8.84 -0.01
N GLU A 260 -7.02 -7.90 -0.84
CA GLU A 260 -5.76 -7.99 -1.56
C GLU A 260 -4.58 -7.63 -0.66
N VAL A 261 -3.51 -8.42 -0.72
CA VAL A 261 -2.26 -8.12 -0.01
C VAL A 261 -1.50 -7.02 -0.74
N VAL A 262 -1.15 -5.96 -0.02
CA VAL A 262 -0.28 -4.88 -0.51
C VAL A 262 1.07 -5.00 0.17
N PRO A 263 2.12 -5.51 -0.53
CA PRO A 263 3.44 -5.70 0.05
C PRO A 263 4.10 -4.38 0.42
N GLN A 264 4.68 -4.33 1.62
CA GLN A 264 5.39 -3.12 2.07
C GLN A 264 6.84 -3.04 1.58
N GLY A 265 7.40 -4.14 1.06
CA GLY A 265 8.81 -4.22 0.69
C GLY A 265 9.71 -3.92 1.89
N TYR A 266 10.74 -3.13 1.68
CA TYR A 266 11.68 -2.71 2.73
C TYR A 266 11.20 -1.51 3.56
N ARG A 267 10.02 -0.95 3.25
CA ARG A 267 9.46 0.20 3.95
C ARG A 267 8.86 -0.22 5.30
N PRO A 268 9.00 0.57 6.37
CA PRO A 268 8.38 0.26 7.67
C PRO A 268 6.88 0.63 7.68
N TYR A 269 6.15 0.17 6.68
CA TYR A 269 4.78 0.60 6.36
C TYR A 269 3.71 -0.42 6.77
N CYS A 270 3.98 -1.35 7.70
CA CYS A 270 2.99 -2.36 8.08
C CYS A 270 1.62 -1.74 8.43
N GLY A 271 1.59 -0.68 9.24
CA GLY A 271 0.36 0.02 9.59
C GLY A 271 -0.29 0.77 8.42
N LEU A 272 0.50 1.29 7.48
CA LEU A 272 -0.01 1.95 6.28
C LEU A 272 -0.54 0.93 5.27
N ASN A 273 0.23 -0.13 5.00
CA ASN A 273 -0.15 -1.12 4.00
C ASN A 273 -1.37 -1.93 4.42
N THR A 274 -1.51 -2.29 5.70
CA THR A 274 -2.75 -2.91 6.21
C THR A 274 -3.94 -1.96 6.06
N LEU A 275 -3.75 -0.66 6.24
CA LEU A 275 -4.80 0.33 6.00
C LEU A 275 -5.13 0.47 4.51
N VAL A 276 -4.14 0.40 3.61
CA VAL A 276 -4.36 0.37 2.15
C VAL A 276 -5.15 -0.86 1.74
N MET A 277 -4.78 -2.06 2.25
CA MET A 277 -5.51 -3.30 1.99
C MET A 277 -7.00 -3.15 2.30
N VAL A 278 -7.31 -2.62 3.49
CA VAL A 278 -8.69 -2.38 3.90
C VAL A 278 -9.34 -1.25 3.09
N ALA A 279 -8.62 -0.17 2.81
CA ALA A 279 -9.13 0.95 2.02
C ALA A 279 -9.53 0.51 0.61
N ARG A 280 -8.66 -0.25 -0.09
CA ARG A 280 -8.96 -0.80 -1.42
C ARG A 280 -10.15 -1.75 -1.37
N TYR A 281 -10.18 -2.65 -0.40
CA TYR A 281 -11.32 -3.56 -0.20
C TYR A 281 -12.65 -2.81 0.00
N LEU A 282 -12.63 -1.64 0.66
CA LEU A 282 -13.78 -0.76 0.83
C LEU A 282 -14.06 0.15 -0.38
N GLY A 283 -13.30 0.00 -1.47
CA GLY A 283 -13.48 0.72 -2.73
C GLY A 283 -12.81 2.08 -2.80
N LEU A 284 -11.76 2.34 -2.00
CA LEU A 284 -10.99 3.59 -2.04
C LEU A 284 -9.76 3.45 -2.95
N HIS A 285 -9.57 4.38 -3.87
CA HIS A 285 -8.36 4.50 -4.71
C HIS A 285 -7.20 5.16 -3.94
N LEU A 286 -6.81 4.55 -2.83
CA LEU A 286 -5.69 5.02 -2.00
C LEU A 286 -4.47 4.11 -2.19
N ASP A 287 -3.31 4.71 -2.13
CA ASP A 287 -2.02 4.02 -2.11
C ASP A 287 -1.21 4.38 -0.86
N GLU A 288 -0.21 3.56 -0.58
CA GLU A 288 0.63 3.68 0.60
C GLU A 288 1.43 4.98 0.64
N ASP A 289 1.88 5.49 -0.52
CA ASP A 289 2.71 6.69 -0.58
C ASP A 289 1.88 7.93 -0.20
N TRP A 290 0.65 8.01 -0.71
CA TRP A 290 -0.24 9.09 -0.31
C TRP A 290 -0.67 8.98 1.15
N LEU A 291 -0.93 7.79 1.64
CA LEU A 291 -1.24 7.60 3.06
C LEU A 291 -0.06 7.95 3.96
N ALA A 292 1.17 7.68 3.54
CA ALA A 292 2.37 8.11 4.26
C ALA A 292 2.46 9.65 4.36
N VAL A 293 2.15 10.35 3.27
CA VAL A 293 2.07 11.83 3.26
C VAL A 293 0.97 12.33 4.20
N ALA A 294 -0.25 11.79 4.06
CA ALA A 294 -1.42 12.19 4.84
C ALA A 294 -1.26 11.88 6.33
N GLY A 295 -0.61 10.77 6.67
CA GLY A 295 -0.27 10.36 8.03
C GLY A 295 0.97 11.03 8.61
N LYS A 296 1.57 11.99 7.89
CA LYS A 296 2.79 12.71 8.27
C LYS A 296 3.94 11.78 8.63
N PHE A 297 4.04 10.67 7.92
CA PHE A 297 5.15 9.74 8.08
C PHE A 297 6.47 10.49 7.87
N GLN A 298 7.41 10.37 8.80
CA GLN A 298 8.70 11.00 8.65
C GLN A 298 9.54 10.26 7.60
N ASN A 299 10.49 10.96 6.99
CA ASN A 299 11.41 10.37 6.03
C ASN A 299 12.26 9.23 6.63
N THR A 300 12.36 9.16 7.95
CA THR A 300 13.00 8.07 8.70
C THR A 300 12.16 6.79 8.77
N GLY A 301 10.91 6.83 8.30
CA GLY A 301 9.99 5.69 8.31
C GLY A 301 9.19 5.55 9.60
N SER A 302 9.03 6.61 10.37
CA SER A 302 8.19 6.65 11.57
C SER A 302 7.08 7.71 11.47
N ALA A 303 6.01 7.52 12.21
CA ALA A 303 4.97 8.53 12.41
C ALA A 303 4.56 8.59 13.88
N ALA A 304 4.05 9.74 14.31
CA ALA A 304 3.42 9.82 15.62
C ALA A 304 2.14 8.97 15.65
N GLY A 305 1.90 8.25 16.75
CA GLY A 305 0.72 7.40 16.87
C GLY A 305 -0.59 8.15 16.71
N SER A 306 -0.66 9.43 17.14
CA SER A 306 -1.82 10.31 16.96
C SER A 306 -2.14 10.58 15.49
N ASP A 307 -1.14 10.80 14.66
CA ASP A 307 -1.31 11.03 13.22
C ASP A 307 -1.80 9.75 12.53
N MET A 308 -1.28 8.58 12.90
CA MET A 308 -1.77 7.29 12.40
C MET A 308 -3.22 7.03 12.78
N LEU A 309 -3.63 7.30 14.02
CA LEU A 309 -5.02 7.17 14.45
C LEU A 309 -5.96 8.14 13.70
N GLY A 310 -5.51 9.36 13.46
CA GLY A 310 -6.22 10.35 12.65
C GLY A 310 -6.38 9.87 11.20
N LEU A 311 -5.37 9.22 10.65
CA LEU A 311 -5.38 8.66 9.30
C LEU A 311 -6.42 7.52 9.18
N TYR A 312 -6.42 6.56 10.12
CA TYR A 312 -7.41 5.47 10.15
C TYR A 312 -8.84 5.99 10.19
N SER A 313 -9.10 6.99 11.06
CA SER A 313 -10.41 7.64 11.13
C SER A 313 -10.78 8.36 9.84
N SER A 314 -9.80 8.95 9.16
CA SER A 314 -10.03 9.64 7.89
C SER A 314 -10.35 8.67 6.76
N VAL A 315 -9.68 7.52 6.71
CA VAL A 315 -9.96 6.44 5.73
C VAL A 315 -11.37 5.89 5.95
N ALA A 316 -11.75 5.60 7.20
CA ALA A 316 -13.10 5.13 7.50
C ALA A 316 -14.16 6.11 6.99
N ARG A 317 -14.04 7.41 7.32
CA ARG A 317 -14.97 8.45 6.88
C ARG A 317 -15.02 8.64 5.37
N GLU A 318 -13.86 8.56 4.69
CA GLU A 318 -13.81 8.63 3.23
C GLU A 318 -14.55 7.45 2.59
N ALA A 319 -14.46 6.27 3.20
CA ALA A 319 -15.22 5.08 2.83
C ALA A 319 -16.71 5.14 3.27
N ARG A 320 -17.15 6.21 3.93
CA ARG A 320 -18.48 6.38 4.51
C ARG A 320 -18.82 5.36 5.60
N PHE A 321 -17.82 5.00 6.39
CA PHE A 321 -17.93 4.15 7.59
C PHE A 321 -17.42 4.90 8.81
N ASN A 322 -17.79 4.41 9.99
CA ASN A 322 -17.25 4.83 11.26
C ASN A 322 -16.13 3.90 11.70
N LEU A 323 -15.09 4.45 12.32
CA LEU A 323 -14.02 3.67 12.94
C LEU A 323 -14.36 3.40 14.39
N ASN A 324 -14.35 2.12 14.78
CA ASN A 324 -14.33 1.72 16.17
C ASN A 324 -12.92 1.26 16.54
N ARG A 325 -12.37 1.80 17.62
CA ARG A 325 -11.06 1.45 18.16
C ARG A 325 -11.22 0.85 19.56
N ALA A 326 -10.57 -0.27 19.80
CA ALA A 326 -10.43 -0.89 21.11
C ALA A 326 -8.94 -1.01 21.49
N SER A 327 -8.64 -0.96 22.80
CA SER A 327 -7.30 -1.16 23.36
C SER A 327 -6.94 -2.62 23.56
N ASP A 328 -7.85 -3.52 23.23
CA ASP A 328 -7.76 -4.95 23.41
C ASP A 328 -8.35 -5.68 22.21
N TYR A 329 -8.29 -6.99 22.23
CA TYR A 329 -8.88 -7.86 21.23
C TYR A 329 -10.18 -8.47 21.78
N ASP A 330 -11.28 -8.18 21.11
CA ASP A 330 -12.60 -8.80 21.37
C ASP A 330 -12.97 -9.70 20.19
N HIS A 331 -12.98 -11.02 20.44
CA HIS A 331 -13.28 -12.01 19.42
C HIS A 331 -14.71 -11.91 18.88
N GLU A 332 -15.69 -11.52 19.70
CA GLU A 332 -17.08 -11.34 19.27
C GLU A 332 -17.24 -10.13 18.35
N ILE A 333 -16.49 -9.06 18.60
CA ILE A 333 -16.44 -7.90 17.68
C ILE A 333 -15.85 -8.32 16.34
N VAL A 334 -14.77 -9.11 16.36
CA VAL A 334 -14.13 -9.63 15.14
C VAL A 334 -15.10 -10.53 14.36
N ARG A 335 -15.74 -11.50 15.02
CA ARG A 335 -16.73 -12.38 14.38
C ARG A 335 -17.87 -11.61 13.72
N ARG A 336 -18.44 -10.63 14.43
CA ARG A 336 -19.51 -9.78 13.89
C ARG A 336 -19.03 -8.95 12.70
N SER A 337 -17.82 -8.39 12.78
CA SER A 337 -17.25 -7.62 11.68
C SER A 337 -17.04 -8.47 10.43
N ILE A 338 -16.41 -9.64 10.57
CA ILE A 338 -16.18 -10.58 9.46
C ILE A 338 -17.50 -11.02 8.83
N ARG A 339 -18.51 -11.42 9.63
CA ARG A 339 -19.84 -11.79 9.10
C ARG A 339 -20.55 -10.66 8.37
N ALA A 340 -20.29 -9.42 8.76
CA ALA A 340 -20.80 -8.23 8.07
C ALA A 340 -19.98 -7.88 6.81
N GLY A 341 -18.96 -8.65 6.45
CA GLY A 341 -18.10 -8.37 5.32
C GLY A 341 -17.03 -7.31 5.60
N MET A 342 -16.68 -7.06 6.86
CA MET A 342 -15.73 -6.01 7.26
C MET A 342 -14.45 -6.62 7.83
N PRO A 343 -13.29 -6.37 7.23
CA PRO A 343 -12.01 -6.77 7.81
C PRO A 343 -11.70 -5.97 9.07
N VAL A 344 -10.85 -6.52 9.92
CA VAL A 344 -10.42 -5.88 11.18
C VAL A 344 -8.90 -5.71 11.15
N ILE A 345 -8.40 -4.49 11.42
CA ILE A 345 -6.97 -4.28 11.57
C ILE A 345 -6.60 -4.46 13.04
N VAL A 346 -5.53 -5.18 13.30
CA VAL A 346 -4.97 -5.36 14.64
C VAL A 346 -3.51 -4.90 14.67
N TRP A 347 -3.18 -4.08 15.66
CA TRP A 347 -1.81 -3.79 16.04
C TRP A 347 -1.43 -4.70 17.19
N ARG A 348 -0.44 -5.56 16.96
CA ARG A 348 -0.04 -6.60 17.90
C ARG A 348 1.46 -6.62 18.13
N ARG A 349 1.87 -7.14 19.28
CA ARG A 349 3.27 -7.45 19.55
C ARG A 349 3.70 -8.65 18.71
N TRP A 350 4.85 -8.54 18.12
CA TRP A 350 5.36 -9.51 17.14
C TRP A 350 6.65 -10.16 17.65
N ASP A 351 6.81 -11.43 17.29
CA ASP A 351 8.02 -12.21 17.51
C ASP A 351 8.30 -13.09 16.30
N ARG A 352 9.57 -13.17 15.93
CA ARG A 352 10.00 -13.88 14.71
C ARG A 352 9.74 -15.38 14.75
N GLN A 353 9.99 -16.04 15.89
CA GLN A 353 9.81 -17.48 16.03
C GLN A 353 8.33 -17.84 15.95
N ARG A 354 7.48 -17.06 16.64
CA ARG A 354 6.02 -17.21 16.55
C ARG A 354 5.52 -17.01 15.14
N ASP A 355 6.07 -16.03 14.44
CA ASP A 355 5.69 -15.72 13.06
C ASP A 355 6.00 -16.87 12.10
N HIS A 356 7.18 -17.48 12.20
CA HIS A 356 7.52 -18.68 11.45
C HIS A 356 6.59 -19.86 11.76
N LEU A 357 6.17 -19.99 13.02
CA LEU A 357 5.21 -21.02 13.44
C LEU A 357 3.85 -20.78 12.77
N HIS A 358 3.32 -19.54 12.78
CA HIS A 358 2.06 -19.22 12.11
C HIS A 358 2.10 -19.59 10.61
N THR A 359 3.20 -19.30 9.92
CA THR A 359 3.40 -19.69 8.52
C THR A 359 3.39 -21.21 8.34
N ARG A 360 4.09 -21.94 9.20
CA ARG A 360 4.16 -23.41 9.14
C ARG A 360 2.79 -24.06 9.32
N ILE A 361 2.06 -23.63 10.33
CA ILE A 361 0.75 -24.22 10.65
C ILE A 361 -0.28 -23.88 9.57
N SER A 362 -0.24 -22.67 9.04
CA SER A 362 -1.11 -22.29 7.91
C SER A 362 -0.84 -23.19 6.71
N ARG A 363 0.42 -23.44 6.40
CA ARG A 363 0.81 -24.36 5.32
C ARG A 363 0.37 -25.80 5.58
N ASP A 364 0.47 -26.28 6.82
CA ASP A 364 0.06 -27.65 7.18
C ASP A 364 -1.46 -27.78 7.11
N PHE A 365 -2.20 -26.76 7.55
CA PHE A 365 -3.63 -26.69 7.36
C PHE A 365 -4.02 -26.75 5.87
N ASP A 366 -3.40 -25.96 5.01
CA ASP A 366 -3.66 -25.96 3.55
C ASP A 366 -3.42 -27.33 2.92
N LYS A 367 -2.45 -28.11 3.45
CA LYS A 367 -2.14 -29.49 3.01
C LYS A 367 -3.06 -30.55 3.63
N GLY A 368 -4.10 -30.16 4.35
CA GLY A 368 -5.00 -31.09 5.02
C GLY A 368 -4.42 -31.78 6.27
N ARG A 369 -3.26 -31.31 6.75
CA ARG A 369 -2.66 -31.84 7.98
C ARG A 369 -3.32 -31.15 9.17
N ASP A 370 -4.07 -31.91 9.95
CA ASP A 370 -4.85 -31.39 11.08
C ASP A 370 -4.05 -31.36 12.39
N GLN A 371 -2.93 -30.65 12.39
CA GLN A 371 -2.17 -30.43 13.60
C GLN A 371 -2.87 -29.39 14.47
N LYS A 372 -3.27 -29.78 15.70
CA LYS A 372 -3.78 -28.84 16.69
C LYS A 372 -2.62 -27.99 17.24
N TYR A 373 -2.85 -26.72 17.35
CA TYR A 373 -1.96 -25.82 18.06
C TYR A 373 -1.97 -26.12 19.56
N GLU A 374 -0.79 -26.15 20.15
CA GLU A 374 -0.68 -26.02 21.60
C GLU A 374 -0.68 -24.52 21.96
N ARG A 375 -1.39 -24.21 23.03
CA ARG A 375 -1.38 -22.85 23.58
C ARG A 375 0.06 -22.51 23.99
N PRO A 376 0.68 -21.44 23.47
CA PRO A 376 2.00 -21.02 23.91
C PRO A 376 1.95 -20.57 25.37
N SER A 377 3.01 -20.86 26.14
CA SER A 377 3.15 -20.28 27.47
C SER A 377 3.33 -18.75 27.37
N GLU A 378 2.94 -18.03 28.40
CA GLU A 378 3.10 -16.57 28.45
C GLU A 378 4.57 -16.13 28.33
N GLU A 379 5.48 -17.00 28.76
CA GLU A 379 6.92 -16.75 28.68
C GLU A 379 7.43 -16.64 27.25
N VAL A 380 6.86 -17.36 26.29
CA VAL A 380 7.29 -17.30 24.87
C VAL A 380 6.49 -16.31 24.04
N MET A 381 5.38 -15.76 24.58
CA MET A 381 4.58 -14.78 23.85
C MET A 381 5.22 -13.39 23.84
N PRO A 382 5.21 -12.67 22.71
CA PRO A 382 5.65 -11.29 22.64
C PRO A 382 4.72 -10.38 23.47
N SER A 383 5.29 -9.35 24.11
CA SER A 383 4.53 -8.45 24.97
C SER A 383 5.19 -7.07 25.08
N LYS A 384 4.44 -6.10 25.64
CA LYS A 384 4.99 -4.76 25.99
C LYS A 384 6.14 -4.86 27.00
N LYS A 385 6.01 -5.73 28.01
CA LYS A 385 7.04 -5.93 29.05
C LYS A 385 8.36 -6.38 28.43
N LYS A 386 8.32 -7.20 27.39
CA LYS A 386 9.50 -7.67 26.64
C LYS A 386 9.97 -6.69 25.58
N ARG A 387 9.34 -5.51 25.47
CA ARG A 387 9.63 -4.53 24.43
C ARG A 387 9.55 -5.10 23.01
N SER A 388 8.72 -6.13 22.81
CA SER A 388 8.53 -6.75 21.48
C SER A 388 8.03 -5.70 20.48
N PRO A 389 8.52 -5.71 19.23
CA PRO A 389 8.12 -4.74 18.22
C PRO A 389 6.61 -4.81 17.93
N LEU A 390 6.05 -3.66 17.58
CA LEU A 390 4.66 -3.55 17.16
C LEU A 390 4.56 -3.85 15.67
N HIS A 391 3.55 -4.63 15.29
CA HIS A 391 3.25 -4.96 13.90
C HIS A 391 1.74 -4.88 13.65
N ALA A 392 1.36 -4.56 12.42
CA ALA A 392 -0.04 -4.49 12.01
C ALA A 392 -0.38 -5.63 11.05
N SER A 393 -1.53 -6.26 11.27
CA SER A 393 -2.08 -7.35 10.44
C SER A 393 -3.56 -7.08 10.15
N VAL A 394 -4.10 -7.66 9.07
CA VAL A 394 -5.53 -7.58 8.73
C VAL A 394 -6.19 -8.93 9.00
N ILE A 395 -7.11 -8.97 9.94
CA ILE A 395 -7.94 -10.15 10.19
C ILE A 395 -9.01 -10.21 9.11
N VAL A 396 -9.05 -11.32 8.39
CA VAL A 396 -9.97 -11.58 7.29
C VAL A 396 -10.89 -12.78 7.56
N GLY A 397 -10.71 -13.46 8.68
CA GLY A 397 -11.55 -14.61 9.02
C GLY A 397 -11.30 -15.17 10.42
N TYR A 398 -12.04 -16.21 10.72
CA TYR A 398 -11.92 -16.96 11.96
C TYR A 398 -12.39 -18.41 11.77
N ASN A 399 -12.01 -19.28 12.73
CA ASN A 399 -12.49 -20.64 12.86
C ASN A 399 -12.82 -20.90 14.34
N ASP A 400 -14.11 -21.06 14.66
CA ASP A 400 -14.56 -21.22 16.05
C ASP A 400 -14.18 -22.59 16.62
N GLU A 401 -14.24 -23.66 15.82
CA GLU A 401 -13.93 -25.02 16.25
C GLU A 401 -12.46 -25.17 16.64
N ARG A 402 -11.58 -24.46 15.89
CA ARG A 402 -10.14 -24.46 16.12
C ARG A 402 -9.67 -23.35 17.06
N ARG A 403 -10.56 -22.39 17.37
CA ARG A 403 -10.25 -21.17 18.12
C ARG A 403 -9.11 -20.37 17.47
N GLU A 404 -9.19 -20.19 16.16
CA GLU A 404 -8.18 -19.48 15.35
C GLU A 404 -8.77 -18.21 14.72
N VAL A 405 -7.90 -17.22 14.53
CA VAL A 405 -8.11 -16.10 13.60
C VAL A 405 -7.32 -16.35 12.32
N ILE A 406 -7.88 -15.88 11.21
CA ILE A 406 -7.28 -15.94 9.88
C ILE A 406 -6.92 -14.52 9.48
N PHE A 407 -5.66 -14.27 9.16
CA PHE A 407 -5.15 -12.93 8.94
C PHE A 407 -4.19 -12.84 7.75
N LEU A 408 -4.07 -11.65 7.20
CA LEU A 408 -3.14 -11.28 6.14
C LEU A 408 -2.06 -10.35 6.69
N GLU A 409 -0.88 -10.47 6.10
CA GLU A 409 0.27 -9.60 6.37
C GLU A 409 0.60 -8.76 5.14
N SER A 410 1.22 -7.61 5.38
CA SER A 410 1.75 -6.75 4.32
C SER A 410 3.18 -7.12 3.90
N TRP A 411 3.65 -8.32 4.21
CA TRP A 411 5.00 -8.75 3.86
C TRP A 411 5.07 -9.39 2.49
N GLU A 412 6.17 -9.15 1.82
CA GLU A 412 6.45 -9.73 0.52
C GLU A 412 6.48 -11.26 0.57
N GLY A 413 5.87 -11.91 -0.42
CA GLY A 413 5.79 -13.37 -0.51
C GLY A 413 4.75 -14.04 0.38
N LEU A 414 4.00 -13.30 1.20
CA LEU A 414 2.94 -13.82 2.06
C LEU A 414 1.54 -13.43 1.57
N PHE A 415 1.21 -13.85 0.35
CA PHE A 415 -0.09 -13.52 -0.28
C PHE A 415 -1.25 -14.40 0.20
N LYS A 416 -0.98 -15.44 0.99
CA LYS A 416 -2.01 -16.33 1.55
C LYS A 416 -2.36 -15.98 2.98
N PRO A 417 -3.62 -16.19 3.38
CA PRO A 417 -4.01 -16.02 4.77
C PRO A 417 -3.21 -16.94 5.71
N ARG A 418 -2.92 -16.44 6.87
CA ARG A 418 -2.20 -17.13 7.94
C ARG A 418 -3.13 -17.33 9.13
N ARG A 419 -2.74 -18.18 10.07
CA ARG A 419 -3.54 -18.57 11.22
C ARG A 419 -2.80 -18.34 12.52
N MET A 420 -3.54 -17.92 13.54
CA MET A 420 -3.07 -17.71 14.90
C MET A 420 -4.17 -18.08 15.88
N LEU A 421 -3.82 -18.59 17.05
CA LEU A 421 -4.80 -18.84 18.09
C LEU A 421 -5.44 -17.55 18.62
N VAL A 422 -6.74 -17.58 18.91
CA VAL A 422 -7.47 -16.48 19.55
C VAL A 422 -6.80 -16.03 20.84
N ASN A 423 -6.32 -16.96 21.66
CA ASN A 423 -5.63 -16.64 22.91
C ASN A 423 -4.31 -15.90 22.69
N GLU A 424 -3.58 -16.22 21.62
CA GLU A 424 -2.32 -15.56 21.30
C GLU A 424 -2.57 -14.12 20.84
N ILE A 425 -3.52 -13.91 19.95
CA ILE A 425 -3.85 -12.56 19.50
C ILE A 425 -4.44 -11.72 20.63
N SER A 426 -5.26 -12.30 21.49
CA SER A 426 -5.80 -11.60 22.68
C SER A 426 -4.70 -11.13 23.63
N HIS A 427 -3.62 -11.90 23.77
CA HIS A 427 -2.49 -11.52 24.61
C HIS A 427 -1.56 -10.49 23.97
N THR A 428 -1.44 -10.52 22.64
CA THR A 428 -0.46 -9.71 21.90
C THR A 428 -1.02 -8.43 21.32
N ALA A 429 -2.33 -8.28 21.19
CA ALA A 429 -2.97 -7.09 20.63
C ALA A 429 -2.80 -5.87 21.55
N ASP A 430 -2.38 -4.76 20.94
CA ASP A 430 -2.32 -3.45 21.59
C ASP A 430 -3.51 -2.57 21.19
N LEU A 431 -3.96 -2.67 19.93
CA LEU A 431 -5.10 -1.93 19.40
C LEU A 431 -5.81 -2.76 18.33
N THR A 432 -7.12 -2.67 18.30
CA THR A 432 -7.98 -3.23 17.25
C THR A 432 -8.82 -2.14 16.60
N PHE A 433 -8.99 -2.23 15.29
CA PHE A 433 -9.76 -1.27 14.50
C PHE A 433 -10.79 -2.03 13.66
N SER A 434 -12.06 -1.74 13.89
CA SER A 434 -13.17 -2.28 13.10
C SER A 434 -13.98 -1.15 12.46
N PHE A 435 -14.55 -1.44 11.29
CA PHE A 435 -15.34 -0.47 10.53
C PHE A 435 -16.82 -0.78 10.72
N ARG A 436 -17.64 0.24 10.86
CA ARG A 436 -19.08 0.13 11.09
C ARG A 436 -19.85 1.10 10.20
N PRO A 437 -21.09 0.80 9.84
CA PRO A 437 -22.00 1.73 9.17
C PRO A 437 -22.17 3.07 9.89
#